data_750374eed9e20fefb8ccbe5fead54deb
#
_entry.id   750374eed9e20fefb8ccbe5fead54deb
#
_cell.length_a   1.000
_cell.length_b   1.000
_cell.length_c   1.000
_cell.angle_alpha   90.00
_cell.angle_beta   90.00
_cell.angle_gamma   90.00
#
_symmetry.space_group_name_H-M   'P 1'
#
loop_
_entity.id
_entity.type
_entity.pdbx_description
1 polymer ?
#
loop_
_entity_poly.entity_id
_entity_poly.type
_entity_poly.pdbx_seq_one_letter_code
_entity_poly.pdbx_strand_id
1 'polypeptide(L)'
;PLATVPVLCDGVPKTFKAGNVLRLQPGESVTLHPGNWHKFWGEKGDVLIGEVSTVNDDLTDNIFAEPIGRFSEIEEDADPIHLLVSDYEKWGLI
;
A
#
# COMPACT_ATOMS: atom_id res chain seq x y z
N PRO A 1 -3.84 -4.90 -27.82
CA PRO A 1 -4.32 -3.80 -26.97
C PRO A 1 -4.07 -4.08 -25.50
N LEU A 2 -3.82 -3.03 -24.73
CA LEU A 2 -3.67 -3.16 -23.28
C LEU A 2 -5.03 -3.43 -22.64
N ALA A 3 -5.03 -4.23 -21.57
CA ALA A 3 -6.23 -4.48 -20.79
C ALA A 3 -6.71 -3.18 -20.13
N THR A 4 -7.99 -3.10 -19.86
CA THR A 4 -8.56 -2.02 -19.05
C THR A 4 -8.59 -2.44 -17.59
N VAL A 5 -8.41 -1.46 -16.71
CA VAL A 5 -8.37 -1.67 -15.26
C VAL A 5 -9.49 -0.86 -14.61
N PRO A 6 -10.45 -1.52 -13.95
CA PRO A 6 -11.48 -0.81 -13.22
C PRO A 6 -10.99 -0.37 -11.85
N VAL A 7 -11.35 0.85 -11.46
CA VAL A 7 -11.07 1.37 -10.11
C VAL A 7 -12.25 2.23 -9.67
N LEU A 8 -12.30 2.56 -8.38
CA LEU A 8 -13.22 3.59 -7.86
C LEU A 8 -12.39 4.81 -7.45
N CYS A 9 -12.68 5.95 -8.04
CA CYS A 9 -12.08 7.24 -7.65
C CYS A 9 -13.09 8.00 -6.80
N ASP A 10 -12.83 8.17 -5.53
CA ASP A 10 -13.78 8.75 -4.56
C ASP A 10 -15.17 8.12 -4.66
N GLY A 11 -15.20 6.78 -4.81
CA GLY A 11 -16.44 6.03 -4.94
C GLY A 11 -17.06 6.02 -6.34
N VAL A 12 -16.48 6.72 -7.31
CA VAL A 12 -17.00 6.77 -8.69
C VAL A 12 -16.26 5.75 -9.56
N PRO A 13 -16.99 4.81 -10.20
CA PRO A 13 -16.37 3.85 -11.10
C PRO A 13 -15.69 4.52 -12.30
N LYS A 14 -14.45 4.14 -12.55
CA LYS A 14 -13.67 4.59 -13.72
C LYS A 14 -12.85 3.41 -14.25
N THR A 15 -12.51 3.47 -15.53
CA THR A 15 -11.63 2.49 -16.15
C THR A 15 -10.44 3.20 -16.79
N PHE A 16 -9.28 2.56 -16.69
CA PHE A 16 -8.04 3.04 -17.27
C PHE A 16 -7.40 1.93 -18.09
N LYS A 17 -6.63 2.31 -19.09
CA LYS A 17 -5.79 1.35 -19.80
C LYS A 17 -4.64 0.95 -18.87
N ALA A 18 -4.27 -0.32 -18.85
CA ALA A 18 -3.13 -0.79 -18.11
C ALA A 18 -1.87 0.00 -18.52
N GLY A 19 -1.04 0.34 -17.53
CA GLY A 19 0.14 1.15 -17.75
C GLY A 19 -0.08 2.66 -17.65
N ASN A 20 -1.32 3.12 -17.57
CA ASN A 20 -1.61 4.54 -17.38
C ASN A 20 -1.30 4.99 -15.96
N VAL A 21 -1.08 6.29 -15.83
CA VAL A 21 -0.86 6.94 -14.54
C VAL A 21 -2.13 7.65 -14.11
N LEU A 22 -2.55 7.38 -12.89
CA LEU A 22 -3.63 8.12 -12.23
C LEU A 22 -3.02 9.07 -11.22
N ARG A 23 -3.28 10.36 -11.35
CA ARG A 23 -2.83 11.38 -10.39
C ARG A 23 -3.92 11.68 -9.39
N LEU A 24 -3.56 11.64 -8.12
CA LEU A 24 -4.46 12.01 -7.02
C LEU A 24 -3.96 13.29 -6.37
N GLN A 25 -4.85 14.23 -6.18
CA GLN A 25 -4.60 15.43 -5.40
C GLN A 25 -4.82 15.14 -3.90
N PRO A 26 -4.29 15.99 -3.00
CA PRO A 26 -4.57 15.82 -1.57
C PRO A 26 -6.07 15.72 -1.30
N GLY A 27 -6.46 14.76 -0.47
CA GLY A 27 -7.85 14.50 -0.12
C GLY A 27 -8.60 13.58 -1.08
N GLU A 28 -8.02 13.24 -2.22
CA GLU A 28 -8.62 12.29 -3.15
C GLU A 28 -8.22 10.86 -2.81
N SER A 29 -9.06 9.90 -3.19
CA SER A 29 -8.84 8.49 -2.92
C SER A 29 -9.07 7.63 -4.15
N VAL A 30 -8.48 6.45 -4.15
CA VAL A 30 -8.74 5.42 -5.15
C VAL A 30 -8.93 4.08 -4.45
N THR A 31 -9.92 3.32 -4.90
CA THR A 31 -10.13 1.94 -4.47
C THR A 31 -9.66 1.01 -5.56
N LEU A 32 -8.71 0.16 -5.21
CA LEU A 32 -8.16 -0.85 -6.09
C LEU A 32 -8.86 -2.19 -5.84
N HIS A 33 -9.19 -2.89 -6.91
CA HIS A 33 -9.76 -4.23 -6.80
C HIS A 33 -8.67 -5.28 -6.62
N PRO A 34 -8.96 -6.41 -5.95
CA PRO A 34 -7.99 -7.50 -5.84
C PRO A 34 -7.45 -7.91 -7.21
N GLY A 35 -6.14 -8.15 -7.27
CA GLY A 35 -5.47 -8.55 -8.50
C GLY A 35 -5.00 -7.42 -9.39
N ASN A 36 -5.33 -6.18 -9.10
CA ASN A 36 -4.83 -5.04 -9.87
C ASN A 36 -3.36 -4.79 -9.51
N TRP A 37 -2.48 -4.98 -10.48
CA TRP A 37 -1.08 -4.62 -10.32
C TRP A 37 -0.94 -3.10 -10.34
N HIS A 38 -0.25 -2.57 -9.35
CA HIS A 38 -0.11 -1.12 -9.20
C HIS A 38 1.19 -0.75 -8.52
N LYS A 39 1.54 0.51 -8.68
CA LYS A 39 2.70 1.13 -8.06
C LYS A 39 2.33 2.59 -7.79
N PHE A 40 2.81 3.15 -6.70
CA PHE A 40 2.55 4.54 -6.37
C PHE A 40 3.82 5.23 -5.86
N TRP A 41 3.84 6.55 -6.01
CA TRP A 41 4.96 7.39 -5.59
C TRP A 41 4.50 8.83 -5.43
N GLY A 42 5.30 9.64 -4.72
CA GLY A 42 5.10 11.09 -4.64
C GLY A 42 5.65 11.77 -5.89
N GLU A 43 4.90 12.68 -6.47
CA GLU A 43 5.29 13.32 -7.74
C GLU A 43 6.18 14.55 -7.53
N LYS A 44 5.91 15.37 -6.52
CA LYS A 44 6.61 16.64 -6.31
C LYS A 44 7.14 16.78 -4.89
N GLY A 45 7.61 15.72 -4.31
CA GLY A 45 8.11 15.70 -2.95
C GLY A 45 7.46 14.61 -2.13
N ASP A 46 7.53 14.76 -0.82
CA ASP A 46 7.01 13.76 0.11
C ASP A 46 5.48 13.73 0.12
N VAL A 47 4.93 12.54 0.24
CA VAL A 47 3.50 12.28 0.26
C VAL A 47 3.17 11.35 1.41
N LEU A 48 2.16 11.71 2.19
CA LEU A 48 1.59 10.81 3.18
C LEU A 48 0.41 10.07 2.55
N ILE A 49 0.47 8.74 2.57
CA ILE A 49 -0.57 7.89 1.99
C ILE A 49 -1.16 7.03 3.10
N GLY A 50 -2.50 7.05 3.21
CA GLY A 50 -3.23 6.15 4.10
C GLY A 50 -3.85 5.01 3.29
N GLU A 51 -3.84 3.83 3.86
CA GLU A 51 -4.50 2.65 3.29
C GLU A 51 -5.47 2.04 4.28
N VAL A 52 -6.60 1.60 3.78
CA VAL A 52 -7.53 0.77 4.54
C VAL A 52 -7.90 -0.44 3.70
N SER A 53 -8.02 -1.60 4.33
CA SER A 53 -8.39 -2.83 3.64
C SER A 53 -9.20 -3.72 4.57
N THR A 54 -9.73 -4.81 4.00
CA THR A 54 -10.22 -5.91 4.83
C THR A 54 -9.05 -6.59 5.54
N VAL A 55 -9.35 -7.41 6.54
CA VAL A 55 -8.30 -8.16 7.26
C VAL A 55 -7.47 -8.97 6.26
N ASN A 56 -6.16 -8.84 6.35
CA ASN A 56 -5.22 -9.54 5.46
C ASN A 56 -4.02 -10.04 6.27
N ASP A 57 -3.18 -10.85 5.61
CA ASP A 57 -1.88 -11.27 6.11
C ASP A 57 -0.79 -10.53 5.36
N ASP A 58 -0.21 -9.51 5.95
CA ASP A 58 0.80 -8.67 5.32
C ASP A 58 2.05 -9.43 4.86
N LEU A 59 2.30 -10.60 5.44
CA LEU A 59 3.46 -11.40 5.06
C LEU A 59 3.23 -12.20 3.79
N THR A 60 1.98 -12.60 3.50
CA THR A 60 1.67 -13.56 2.42
C THR A 60 0.71 -13.04 1.37
N ASP A 61 -0.11 -12.03 1.65
CA ASP A 61 -1.17 -11.57 0.75
C ASP A 61 -0.69 -10.71 -0.43
N ASN A 62 0.52 -10.18 -0.33
CA ASN A 62 1.06 -9.29 -1.35
C ASN A 62 2.06 -10.01 -2.25
N ILE A 63 1.90 -9.80 -3.55
CA ILE A 63 2.81 -10.32 -4.57
C ILE A 63 3.47 -9.12 -5.24
N PHE A 64 4.80 -9.13 -5.33
CA PHE A 64 5.55 -8.01 -5.90
C PHE A 64 6.17 -8.42 -7.23
N ALA A 65 6.09 -7.52 -8.22
CA ALA A 65 6.74 -7.71 -9.51
C ALA A 65 8.27 -7.69 -9.37
N GLU A 66 8.77 -6.93 -8.41
CA GLU A 66 10.19 -6.82 -8.10
C GLU A 66 10.40 -7.08 -6.61
N PRO A 67 11.54 -7.71 -6.21
CA PRO A 67 11.86 -7.84 -4.79
C PRO A 67 12.00 -6.47 -4.14
N ILE A 68 11.29 -6.25 -3.04
CA ILE A 68 11.40 -5.02 -2.25
C ILE A 68 11.47 -5.35 -0.77
N GLY A 69 12.15 -4.50 -0.01
CA GLY A 69 12.10 -4.55 1.45
C GLY A 69 10.84 -3.85 1.94
N ARG A 70 9.89 -4.61 2.47
CA ARG A 70 8.63 -4.05 3.00
C ARG A 70 8.72 -3.65 4.44
N PHE A 71 9.50 -4.39 5.21
CA PHE A 71 9.64 -4.17 6.64
C PHE A 71 11.05 -3.70 6.92
N SER A 72 11.16 -2.58 7.60
CA SER A 72 12.45 -2.03 7.98
C SER A 72 13.12 -2.91 9.03
N GLU A 73 14.39 -3.19 8.83
CA GLU A 73 15.26 -3.83 9.81
C GLU A 73 16.25 -2.78 10.28
N ILE A 74 15.89 -2.05 11.32
CA ILE A 74 16.73 -0.99 11.88
C ILE A 74 17.09 -1.31 13.32
N GLU A 75 18.22 -0.80 13.75
CA GLU A 75 18.62 -0.87 15.14
C GLU A 75 18.04 0.34 15.88
N GLU A 76 17.15 0.05 16.83
CA GLU A 76 16.46 1.08 17.58
C GLU A 76 17.29 1.57 18.77
N ASP A 77 17.31 2.87 19.00
CA ASP A 77 17.97 3.49 20.14
C ASP A 77 17.04 3.74 21.34
N ALA A 78 15.75 3.49 21.16
CA ALA A 78 14.74 3.63 22.20
C ALA A 78 13.65 2.59 22.02
N ASP A 79 12.92 2.26 23.09
CA ASP A 79 11.78 1.36 23.02
C ASP A 79 10.65 2.02 22.21
N PRO A 80 9.91 1.24 21.40
CA PRO A 80 8.81 1.78 20.62
C PRO A 80 7.66 2.25 21.51
N ILE A 81 7.01 3.36 21.11
CA ILE A 81 5.81 3.85 21.76
C ILE A 81 4.61 3.00 21.33
N HIS A 82 4.55 2.65 20.05
CA HIS A 82 3.51 1.78 19.49
C HIS A 82 4.16 0.58 18.81
N LEU A 83 3.72 -0.63 19.19
CA LEU A 83 4.29 -1.87 18.67
C LEU A 83 3.72 -2.20 17.30
N LEU A 84 4.59 -2.71 16.41
CA LEU A 84 4.17 -3.37 15.19
C LEU A 84 3.86 -4.84 15.50
N VAL A 85 3.11 -5.50 14.62
CA VAL A 85 2.80 -6.94 14.78
C VAL A 85 4.09 -7.76 14.93
N SER A 86 5.13 -7.42 14.19
CA SER A 86 6.43 -8.10 14.26
C SER A 86 7.14 -7.94 15.61
N ASP A 87 6.71 -6.99 16.44
CA ASP A 87 7.29 -6.76 17.76
C ASP A 87 6.62 -7.57 18.87
N TYR A 88 5.44 -8.15 18.62
CA TYR A 88 4.62 -8.76 19.67
C TYR A 88 5.33 -9.92 20.36
N GLU A 89 6.00 -10.78 19.63
CA GLU A 89 6.76 -11.89 20.21
C GLU A 89 7.91 -11.38 21.09
N LYS A 90 8.67 -10.42 20.60
CA LYS A 90 9.79 -9.80 21.32
C LYS A 90 9.36 -9.21 22.66
N TRP A 91 8.15 -8.65 22.72
CA TRP A 91 7.61 -8.02 23.93
C TRP A 91 6.68 -8.93 24.74
N GLY A 92 6.64 -10.23 24.40
CA GLY A 92 5.93 -11.23 25.18
C GLY A 92 4.42 -11.19 25.05
N LEU A 93 3.89 -10.68 23.94
CA LEU A 93 2.44 -10.57 23.69
C LEU A 93 1.85 -11.76 22.93
N ILE A 94 2.70 -12.60 22.35
CA ILE A 94 2.28 -13.84 21.68
C ILE A 94 3.30 -14.94 21.95
#